data_f010a3580a9e20287272bec18de824de
#
_entry.id   f010a3580a9e20287272bec18de824de
#
_cell.length_a   1.000
_cell.length_b   1.000
_cell.length_c   1.000
_cell.angle_alpha   90.00
_cell.angle_beta   90.00
_cell.angle_gamma   90.00
#
_symmetry.space_group_name_H-M   'P 1'
#
loop_
_entity.id
_entity.type
_entity.pdbx_description
1 polymer ?
#
loop_
_entity_poly.entity_id
_entity_poly.type
_entity_poly.pdbx_seq_one_letter_code
_entity_poly.pdbx_strand_id
1 'polypeptide(L)'
;VKEMPEKEHIPDKSIERINAAMITHAREIATEINATAVLAYVDAIQSERNLESLIKESRCILATRNQDVIDNLIKMEEGAHRIIPVPYMELTRLSQIKVAVMVALSSNLIQYGDLLVCLSGSSIYGILDNLMVMEVGREFEIFSSKSLEIKDQMDPPHVFARLLTIAMELSEEGKEGKPIGTIFVLGDHHKVMELSSQMIINPFSGVPENDRNILNPDLKETIREFATIDGAFIVRKDGVIVAAGRHLKSSAEDTELPQGLGARHRAALGITALTDALAVTISESNGDVRVFSKGK
;
A
#
# COMPACT_ATOMS: atom_id res chain seq x y z
N VAL A 1 36.54 14.49 -11.58
CA VAL A 1 35.72 13.38 -11.08
C VAL A 1 36.34 12.98 -9.76
N LYS A 2 35.75 13.38 -8.64
CA LYS A 2 36.15 12.88 -7.32
C LYS A 2 35.55 11.48 -7.16
N GLU A 3 36.39 10.47 -7.04
CA GLU A 3 35.99 9.14 -6.62
C GLU A 3 35.25 9.25 -5.29
N MET A 4 34.01 8.77 -5.27
CA MET A 4 33.29 8.58 -4.02
C MET A 4 34.00 7.49 -3.23
N PRO A 5 34.17 7.64 -1.91
CA PRO A 5 34.81 6.60 -1.10
C PRO A 5 33.97 5.31 -1.22
N GLU A 6 34.67 4.17 -1.43
CA GLU A 6 34.06 2.83 -1.34
C GLU A 6 33.28 2.76 -0.01
N LYS A 7 31.98 2.58 -0.08
CA LYS A 7 31.18 2.35 1.12
C LYS A 7 31.63 1.03 1.72
N GLU A 8 32.21 1.06 2.92
CA GLU A 8 32.53 -0.13 3.70
C GLU A 8 31.28 -1.01 3.77
N HIS A 9 31.36 -2.17 3.13
CA HIS A 9 30.27 -3.15 3.13
C HIS A 9 30.22 -3.81 4.52
N ILE A 10 29.04 -3.78 5.15
CA ILE A 10 28.84 -4.47 6.43
C ILE A 10 29.06 -5.98 6.19
N PRO A 11 29.94 -6.66 6.94
CA PRO A 11 30.18 -8.09 6.75
C PRO A 11 28.91 -8.91 6.95
N ASP A 12 28.66 -9.94 6.11
CA ASP A 12 27.44 -10.78 6.14
C ASP A 12 27.12 -11.35 7.52
N LYS A 13 28.15 -11.80 8.27
CA LYS A 13 28.00 -12.27 9.66
C LYS A 13 27.47 -11.19 10.61
N SER A 14 27.78 -9.92 10.35
CA SER A 14 27.28 -8.81 11.16
C SER A 14 25.83 -8.52 10.81
N ILE A 15 25.44 -8.59 9.54
CA ILE A 15 24.05 -8.45 9.06
C ILE A 15 23.17 -9.52 9.70
N GLU A 16 23.61 -10.78 9.66
CA GLU A 16 22.87 -11.89 10.26
C GLU A 16 22.64 -11.70 11.76
N ARG A 17 23.65 -11.20 12.49
CA ARG A 17 23.55 -10.88 13.93
C ARG A 17 22.61 -9.70 14.19
N ILE A 18 22.64 -8.66 13.35
CA ILE A 18 21.73 -7.52 13.46
C ILE A 18 20.28 -8.00 13.25
N ASN A 19 20.03 -8.78 12.21
CA ASN A 19 18.69 -9.31 11.92
C ASN A 19 18.18 -10.18 13.07
N ALA A 20 19.02 -11.06 13.63
CA ALA A 20 18.67 -11.88 14.78
C ALA A 20 18.33 -11.05 16.02
N ALA A 21 19.10 -9.99 16.29
CA ALA A 21 18.85 -9.07 17.40
C ALA A 21 17.52 -8.30 17.18
N MET A 22 17.30 -7.76 15.99
CA MET A 22 16.05 -7.04 15.64
C MET A 22 14.83 -7.92 15.83
N ILE A 23 14.87 -9.18 15.39
CA ILE A 23 13.79 -10.15 15.55
C ILE A 23 13.55 -10.46 17.04
N THR A 24 14.61 -10.70 17.80
CA THR A 24 14.51 -11.01 19.22
C THR A 24 13.86 -9.86 19.99
N HIS A 25 14.36 -8.64 19.81
CA HIS A 25 13.83 -7.48 20.53
C HIS A 25 12.43 -7.08 20.05
N ALA A 26 12.09 -7.28 18.79
CA ALA A 26 10.71 -7.07 18.33
C ALA A 26 9.72 -7.98 19.08
N ARG A 27 10.09 -9.23 19.34
CA ARG A 27 9.27 -10.18 20.11
C ARG A 27 9.18 -9.81 21.59
N GLU A 28 10.30 -9.42 22.19
CA GLU A 28 10.33 -8.96 23.58
C GLU A 28 9.42 -7.77 23.75
N ILE A 29 9.54 -6.74 22.89
CA ILE A 29 8.67 -5.57 22.90
C ILE A 29 7.22 -5.99 22.69
N ALA A 30 6.92 -6.82 21.68
CA ALA A 30 5.55 -7.26 21.41
C ALA A 30 4.90 -7.99 22.60
N THR A 31 5.69 -8.73 23.33
CA THR A 31 5.23 -9.43 24.55
C THR A 31 5.01 -8.43 25.70
N GLU A 32 5.94 -7.52 25.93
CA GLU A 32 5.90 -6.53 27.01
C GLU A 32 4.70 -5.57 26.87
N ILE A 33 4.44 -5.09 25.64
CA ILE A 33 3.32 -4.16 25.38
C ILE A 33 2.01 -4.89 25.04
N ASN A 34 2.00 -6.22 25.07
CA ASN A 34 0.87 -7.07 24.65
C ASN A 34 0.36 -6.74 23.23
N ALA A 35 1.28 -6.60 22.28
CA ALA A 35 0.94 -6.33 20.89
C ALA A 35 0.13 -7.47 20.26
N THR A 36 -0.78 -7.13 19.37
CA THR A 36 -1.62 -8.09 18.62
C THR A 36 -0.79 -8.95 17.70
N ALA A 37 0.19 -8.35 17.01
CA ALA A 37 1.07 -9.07 16.09
C ALA A 37 2.44 -8.39 15.91
N VAL A 38 3.41 -9.17 15.44
CA VAL A 38 4.66 -8.69 14.85
C VAL A 38 4.51 -8.76 13.33
N LEU A 39 4.60 -7.64 12.64
CA LEU A 39 4.56 -7.54 11.18
C LEU A 39 6.01 -7.41 10.67
N ALA A 40 6.50 -8.40 9.92
CA ALA A 40 7.87 -8.40 9.43
C ALA A 40 7.92 -8.39 7.90
N TYR A 41 8.68 -7.43 7.34
CA TYR A 41 9.00 -7.38 5.91
C TYR A 41 10.22 -8.28 5.65
N VAL A 42 9.97 -9.52 5.20
CA VAL A 42 10.99 -10.59 5.21
C VAL A 42 11.95 -10.59 4.03
N ASP A 43 11.73 -9.79 3.00
CA ASP A 43 12.66 -9.65 1.87
C ASP A 43 14.03 -9.08 2.27
N ALA A 44 14.11 -8.47 3.46
CA ALA A 44 15.37 -8.03 4.07
C ALA A 44 16.10 -9.16 4.84
N ILE A 45 15.57 -10.40 4.86
CA ILE A 45 16.13 -11.51 5.60
C ILE A 45 16.66 -12.56 4.63
N GLN A 46 17.98 -12.73 4.59
CA GLN A 46 18.63 -13.74 3.73
C GLN A 46 18.89 -15.07 4.47
N SER A 47 18.94 -15.04 5.81
CA SER A 47 19.22 -16.21 6.63
C SER A 47 17.97 -17.04 6.85
N GLU A 48 17.96 -18.31 6.41
CA GLU A 48 16.88 -19.28 6.68
C GLU A 48 16.61 -19.40 8.18
N ARG A 49 17.64 -19.43 9.02
CA ARG A 49 17.51 -19.51 10.48
C ARG A 49 16.73 -18.33 11.06
N ASN A 50 16.96 -17.12 10.56
CA ASN A 50 16.24 -15.93 11.01
C ASN A 50 14.78 -15.97 10.53
N LEU A 51 14.53 -16.46 9.32
CA LEU A 51 13.20 -16.65 8.78
C LEU A 51 12.41 -17.70 9.56
N GLU A 52 12.99 -18.88 9.79
CA GLU A 52 12.38 -19.93 10.64
C GLU A 52 12.05 -19.43 12.05
N SER A 53 12.92 -18.59 12.60
CA SER A 53 12.68 -17.97 13.91
C SER A 53 11.38 -17.14 13.90
N LEU A 54 11.08 -16.39 12.86
CA LEU A 54 9.83 -15.63 12.72
C LEU A 54 8.61 -16.52 12.49
N ILE A 55 8.74 -17.59 11.70
CA ILE A 55 7.63 -18.49 11.35
C ILE A 55 7.09 -19.22 12.60
N LYS A 56 7.98 -19.62 13.49
CA LYS A 56 7.62 -20.33 14.75
C LYS A 56 6.82 -19.46 15.71
N GLU A 57 6.73 -18.17 15.47
CA GLU A 57 5.97 -17.25 16.30
C GLU A 57 4.52 -17.14 15.81
N SER A 58 3.59 -17.61 16.62
CA SER A 58 2.15 -17.67 16.30
C SER A 58 1.52 -16.29 16.03
N ARG A 59 2.15 -15.19 16.49
CA ARG A 59 1.69 -13.81 16.32
C ARG A 59 2.39 -13.07 15.17
N CYS A 60 3.19 -13.76 14.35
CA CYS A 60 3.94 -13.11 13.28
C CYS A 60 3.12 -13.04 11.98
N ILE A 61 3.13 -11.89 11.32
CA ILE A 61 2.61 -11.69 9.96
C ILE A 61 3.81 -11.38 9.09
N LEU A 62 3.99 -12.16 8.03
CA LEU A 62 5.14 -12.07 7.15
C LEU A 62 4.73 -11.38 5.85
N ALA A 63 5.33 -10.23 5.55
CA ALA A 63 5.13 -9.48 4.32
C ALA A 63 6.29 -9.74 3.37
N THR A 64 6.02 -10.21 2.15
CA THR A 64 7.04 -10.48 1.14
C THR A 64 6.54 -10.18 -0.27
N ARG A 65 7.45 -9.71 -1.14
CA ARG A 65 7.23 -9.53 -2.58
C ARG A 65 7.75 -10.72 -3.40
N ASN A 66 8.46 -11.66 -2.77
CA ASN A 66 9.11 -12.78 -3.44
C ASN A 66 8.20 -14.00 -3.44
N GLN A 67 7.75 -14.42 -4.65
CA GLN A 67 6.89 -15.58 -4.81
C GLN A 67 7.58 -16.88 -4.35
N ASP A 68 8.88 -17.03 -4.56
CA ASP A 68 9.62 -18.21 -4.12
C ASP A 68 9.63 -18.33 -2.59
N VAL A 69 9.70 -17.19 -1.88
CA VAL A 69 9.60 -17.15 -0.42
C VAL A 69 8.19 -17.56 0.01
N ILE A 70 7.14 -17.06 -0.65
CA ILE A 70 5.76 -17.45 -0.38
C ILE A 70 5.58 -18.96 -0.56
N ASP A 71 6.03 -19.51 -1.69
CA ASP A 71 5.88 -20.92 -2.03
C ASP A 71 6.65 -21.83 -1.04
N ASN A 72 7.82 -21.40 -0.58
CA ASN A 72 8.60 -22.11 0.41
C ASN A 72 7.96 -22.07 1.80
N LEU A 73 7.43 -20.91 2.21
CA LEU A 73 6.74 -20.73 3.49
C LEU A 73 5.43 -21.54 3.54
N ILE A 74 4.68 -21.60 2.44
CA ILE A 74 3.46 -22.43 2.32
C ILE A 74 3.78 -23.92 2.49
N LYS A 75 4.90 -24.38 1.95
CA LYS A 75 5.33 -25.80 2.08
C LYS A 75 5.72 -26.18 3.52
N MET A 76 6.08 -25.21 4.35
CA MET A 76 6.44 -25.43 5.76
C MET A 76 5.23 -25.64 6.69
N GLU A 77 4.00 -25.66 6.18
CA GLU A 77 2.70 -25.92 6.83
C GLU A 77 2.34 -25.09 8.07
N GLU A 78 3.28 -24.53 8.80
CA GLU A 78 3.03 -23.88 10.12
C GLU A 78 2.62 -22.39 10.03
N GLY A 79 2.66 -21.75 8.85
CA GLY A 79 2.49 -20.28 8.76
C GLY A 79 1.74 -19.75 7.54
N ALA A 80 1.25 -20.61 6.65
CA ALA A 80 0.70 -20.23 5.33
C ALA A 80 -0.42 -19.16 5.38
N HIS A 81 -1.21 -19.12 6.45
CA HIS A 81 -2.34 -18.20 6.60
C HIS A 81 -1.98 -16.79 7.11
N ARG A 82 -0.70 -16.55 7.42
CA ARG A 82 -0.19 -15.23 7.90
C ARG A 82 0.87 -14.64 6.99
N ILE A 83 0.96 -15.12 5.77
CA ILE A 83 1.84 -14.56 4.74
C ILE A 83 1.01 -13.63 3.88
N ILE A 84 1.48 -12.41 3.72
CA ILE A 84 0.85 -11.40 2.86
C ILE A 84 1.76 -11.08 1.69
N PRO A 85 1.29 -11.25 0.45
CA PRO A 85 2.01 -10.80 -0.72
C PRO A 85 1.97 -9.28 -0.76
N VAL A 86 3.14 -8.65 -0.80
CA VAL A 86 3.27 -7.22 -1.06
C VAL A 86 3.84 -6.99 -2.45
N PRO A 87 3.50 -5.87 -3.10
CA PRO A 87 3.92 -5.62 -4.47
C PRO A 87 5.43 -5.56 -4.64
N TYR A 88 5.91 -5.98 -5.84
CA TYR A 88 7.33 -5.97 -6.18
C TYR A 88 7.80 -4.57 -6.56
N MET A 89 8.36 -3.84 -5.59
CA MET A 89 8.96 -2.53 -5.81
C MET A 89 9.90 -2.13 -4.68
N GLU A 90 10.76 -1.16 -4.93
CA GLU A 90 11.59 -0.54 -3.89
C GLU A 90 10.75 0.49 -3.12
N LEU A 91 10.48 0.19 -1.87
CA LEU A 91 9.74 1.05 -0.96
C LEU A 91 10.68 1.57 0.14
N THR A 92 10.42 2.78 0.60
CA THR A 92 11.03 3.27 1.85
C THR A 92 10.60 2.38 3.03
N ARG A 93 11.33 2.39 4.15
CA ARG A 93 11.00 1.58 5.35
C ARG A 93 9.57 1.81 5.82
N LEU A 94 9.16 3.06 5.82
CA LEU A 94 7.82 3.46 6.24
C LEU A 94 6.76 2.99 5.25
N SER A 95 7.01 3.10 3.95
CA SER A 95 6.08 2.65 2.90
C SER A 95 5.93 1.14 2.89
N GLN A 96 6.99 0.38 3.17
CA GLN A 96 6.92 -1.07 3.39
C GLN A 96 5.91 -1.42 4.49
N ILE A 97 6.00 -0.74 5.64
CA ILE A 97 5.08 -0.94 6.77
C ILE A 97 3.66 -0.54 6.37
N LYS A 98 3.47 0.62 5.74
CA LYS A 98 2.16 1.11 5.31
C LYS A 98 1.45 0.11 4.40
N VAL A 99 2.13 -0.37 3.35
CA VAL A 99 1.56 -1.36 2.41
C VAL A 99 1.24 -2.66 3.13
N ALA A 100 2.16 -3.16 3.94
CA ALA A 100 1.96 -4.42 4.66
C ALA A 100 0.77 -4.35 5.63
N VAL A 101 0.62 -3.24 6.37
CA VAL A 101 -0.53 -3.01 7.27
C VAL A 101 -1.84 -2.99 6.48
N MET A 102 -1.87 -2.33 5.32
CA MET A 102 -3.08 -2.25 4.50
C MET A 102 -3.48 -3.61 3.93
N VAL A 103 -2.51 -4.39 3.44
CA VAL A 103 -2.78 -5.75 2.94
C VAL A 103 -3.22 -6.66 4.10
N ALA A 104 -2.61 -6.53 5.27
CA ALA A 104 -3.01 -7.30 6.46
C ALA A 104 -4.44 -6.95 6.92
N LEU A 105 -4.83 -5.66 6.88
CA LEU A 105 -6.20 -5.22 7.14
C LEU A 105 -7.18 -5.80 6.13
N SER A 106 -6.88 -5.72 4.83
CA SER A 106 -7.74 -6.27 3.77
C SER A 106 -7.92 -7.78 3.87
N SER A 107 -6.91 -8.48 4.40
CA SER A 107 -6.92 -9.92 4.63
C SER A 107 -7.50 -10.33 6.00
N ASN A 108 -8.01 -9.39 6.80
CA ASN A 108 -8.51 -9.57 8.18
C ASN A 108 -7.50 -10.25 9.13
N LEU A 109 -6.23 -10.07 8.91
CA LEU A 109 -5.18 -10.54 9.83
C LEU A 109 -4.99 -9.59 11.01
N ILE A 110 -5.37 -8.32 10.84
CA ILE A 110 -5.37 -7.26 11.85
C ILE A 110 -6.64 -6.42 11.75
N GLN A 111 -6.93 -5.64 12.80
CA GLN A 111 -8.08 -4.76 12.89
C GLN A 111 -7.67 -3.35 13.33
N TYR A 112 -8.56 -2.38 13.16
CA TYR A 112 -8.36 -1.04 13.72
C TYR A 112 -8.24 -1.07 15.23
N GLY A 113 -7.27 -0.36 15.77
CA GLY A 113 -6.95 -0.34 17.19
C GLY A 113 -5.96 -1.43 17.61
N ASP A 114 -5.60 -2.37 16.74
CA ASP A 114 -4.56 -3.34 17.03
C ASP A 114 -3.20 -2.66 17.21
N LEU A 115 -2.46 -3.11 18.22
CA LEU A 115 -1.10 -2.66 18.47
C LEU A 115 -0.12 -3.62 17.77
N LEU A 116 0.73 -3.07 16.91
CA LEU A 116 1.69 -3.83 16.12
C LEU A 116 3.12 -3.46 16.44
N VAL A 117 4.01 -4.43 16.36
CA VAL A 117 5.46 -4.23 16.28
C VAL A 117 5.88 -4.55 14.84
N CYS A 118 6.37 -3.56 14.12
CA CYS A 118 6.69 -3.68 12.70
C CYS A 118 8.20 -3.71 12.49
N LEU A 119 8.67 -4.68 11.70
CA LEU A 119 10.06 -4.80 11.25
C LEU A 119 10.12 -4.53 9.74
N SER A 120 10.99 -3.62 9.34
CA SER A 120 11.29 -3.37 7.92
C SER A 120 12.78 -3.12 7.72
N GLY A 121 13.21 -3.14 6.46
CA GLY A 121 14.63 -3.00 6.18
C GLY A 121 14.96 -2.95 4.70
N SER A 122 16.25 -3.04 4.37
CA SER A 122 16.73 -3.06 3.01
C SER A 122 16.86 -4.47 2.47
N SER A 123 16.09 -4.79 1.45
CA SER A 123 16.28 -6.04 0.70
C SER A 123 17.59 -6.05 -0.10
N ILE A 124 18.10 -4.87 -0.53
CA ILE A 124 19.37 -4.73 -1.25
C ILE A 124 20.54 -5.13 -0.35
N TYR A 125 20.52 -4.71 0.91
CA TYR A 125 21.57 -4.99 1.87
C TYR A 125 21.28 -6.21 2.78
N GLY A 126 20.10 -6.82 2.66
CA GLY A 126 19.69 -7.96 3.46
C GLY A 126 19.57 -7.66 4.96
N ILE A 127 19.29 -6.41 5.34
CA ILE A 127 19.33 -5.94 6.72
C ILE A 127 17.97 -5.41 7.19
N LEU A 128 17.52 -5.87 8.36
CA LEU A 128 16.46 -5.24 9.14
C LEU A 128 17.06 -4.07 9.93
N ASP A 129 16.67 -2.86 9.62
CA ASP A 129 17.24 -1.64 10.20
C ASP A 129 16.18 -0.70 10.79
N ASN A 130 14.93 -1.10 10.76
CA ASN A 130 13.82 -0.32 11.31
C ASN A 130 12.88 -1.20 12.12
N LEU A 131 12.60 -0.78 13.36
CA LEU A 131 11.62 -1.33 14.26
C LEU A 131 10.66 -0.21 14.67
N MET A 132 9.38 -0.40 14.46
CA MET A 132 8.35 0.59 14.74
C MET A 132 7.20 -0.04 15.53
N VAL A 133 6.76 0.63 16.59
CA VAL A 133 5.53 0.28 17.32
C VAL A 133 4.44 1.22 16.85
N MET A 134 3.27 0.68 16.49
CA MET A 134 2.15 1.48 16.00
C MET A 134 0.80 0.89 16.38
N GLU A 135 -0.19 1.77 16.54
CA GLU A 135 -1.61 1.40 16.64
C GLU A 135 -2.26 1.55 15.26
N VAL A 136 -2.89 0.48 14.77
CA VAL A 136 -3.52 0.48 13.44
C VAL A 136 -4.63 1.54 13.37
N GLY A 137 -4.49 2.48 12.41
CA GLY A 137 -5.44 3.57 12.17
C GLY A 137 -5.16 4.86 12.94
N ARG A 138 -4.12 4.90 13.79
CA ARG A 138 -3.76 6.12 14.53
C ARG A 138 -2.56 6.84 13.93
N GLU A 139 -1.52 6.11 13.54
CA GLU A 139 -0.25 6.69 13.08
C GLU A 139 -0.20 7.03 11.58
N PHE A 140 -1.09 6.41 10.82
CA PHE A 140 -1.24 6.75 9.40
C PHE A 140 -2.64 7.29 9.19
N GLU A 141 -2.76 8.57 8.85
CA GLU A 141 -4.00 9.18 8.35
C GLU A 141 -4.39 8.62 6.96
N ILE A 142 -4.12 7.32 6.73
CA ILE A 142 -4.41 6.65 5.46
C ILE A 142 -5.92 6.44 5.31
N PHE A 143 -6.61 6.32 6.44
CA PHE A 143 -8.06 6.15 6.48
C PHE A 143 -8.69 7.29 7.27
N SER A 144 -9.66 7.94 6.68
CA SER A 144 -10.35 9.08 7.28
C SER A 144 -11.33 8.70 8.39
N SER A 145 -11.56 7.42 8.68
CA SER A 145 -12.47 6.99 9.76
C SER A 145 -12.22 5.59 10.32
N LYS A 146 -12.52 5.43 11.62
CA LYS A 146 -12.38 4.19 12.41
C LYS A 146 -13.33 3.03 12.03
N SER A 147 -14.20 3.19 11.02
CA SER A 147 -15.28 2.23 10.72
C SER A 147 -15.35 1.86 9.24
N LEU A 148 -14.22 1.48 8.63
CA LEU A 148 -14.26 1.01 7.27
C LEU A 148 -14.55 -0.49 7.23
N GLU A 149 -15.79 -0.86 6.99
CA GLU A 149 -16.15 -2.17 6.47
C GLU A 149 -15.74 -2.25 4.98
N ILE A 150 -14.39 -2.24 4.76
CA ILE A 150 -13.81 -2.15 3.41
C ILE A 150 -13.71 -3.52 2.74
N LYS A 151 -13.92 -4.60 3.47
CA LYS A 151 -13.62 -5.97 3.04
C LYS A 151 -14.18 -6.31 1.65
N ASP A 152 -15.47 -6.05 1.43
CA ASP A 152 -16.15 -6.38 0.17
C ASP A 152 -15.72 -5.47 -0.99
N GLN A 153 -15.17 -4.30 -0.68
CA GLN A 153 -14.70 -3.33 -1.67
C GLN A 153 -13.24 -3.57 -2.07
N MET A 154 -12.45 -4.22 -1.20
CA MET A 154 -11.05 -4.61 -1.47
C MET A 154 -10.91 -5.97 -2.16
N ASP A 155 -12.00 -6.63 -2.51
CA ASP A 155 -11.96 -7.91 -3.20
C ASP A 155 -11.91 -7.70 -4.73
N PRO A 156 -10.86 -8.20 -5.40
CA PRO A 156 -9.74 -9.02 -4.90
C PRO A 156 -8.60 -8.18 -4.26
N PRO A 157 -8.05 -8.63 -3.12
CA PRO A 157 -7.07 -7.87 -2.33
C PRO A 157 -5.79 -7.50 -3.10
N HIS A 158 -5.34 -8.32 -4.03
CA HIS A 158 -4.13 -8.07 -4.82
C HIS A 158 -4.27 -6.87 -5.77
N VAL A 159 -5.47 -6.59 -6.28
CA VAL A 159 -5.75 -5.42 -7.12
C VAL A 159 -5.65 -4.15 -6.28
N PHE A 160 -6.26 -4.15 -5.10
CA PHE A 160 -6.17 -3.02 -4.18
C PHE A 160 -4.73 -2.78 -3.72
N ALA A 161 -4.00 -3.84 -3.35
CA ALA A 161 -2.59 -3.75 -2.99
C ALA A 161 -1.75 -3.15 -4.13
N ARG A 162 -1.99 -3.57 -5.38
CA ARG A 162 -1.30 -3.00 -6.55
C ARG A 162 -1.64 -1.52 -6.76
N LEU A 163 -2.92 -1.15 -6.59
CA LEU A 163 -3.35 0.24 -6.72
C LEU A 163 -2.68 1.14 -5.68
N LEU A 164 -2.60 0.68 -4.43
CA LEU A 164 -1.88 1.41 -3.37
C LEU A 164 -0.41 1.57 -3.69
N THR A 165 0.21 0.52 -4.22
CA THR A 165 1.60 0.59 -4.67
C THR A 165 1.80 1.68 -5.69
N ILE A 166 0.97 1.71 -6.74
CA ILE A 166 1.03 2.75 -7.78
C ILE A 166 0.85 4.14 -7.14
N ALA A 167 -0.11 4.28 -6.21
CA ALA A 167 -0.33 5.55 -5.53
C ALA A 167 0.89 6.00 -4.70
N MET A 168 1.57 5.08 -4.02
CA MET A 168 2.78 5.38 -3.26
C MET A 168 3.97 5.72 -4.16
N GLU A 169 4.14 5.00 -5.27
CA GLU A 169 5.15 5.32 -6.28
C GLU A 169 4.98 6.75 -6.83
N LEU A 170 3.75 7.10 -7.20
CA LEU A 170 3.43 8.45 -7.69
C LEU A 170 3.64 9.54 -6.62
N SER A 171 3.44 9.17 -5.36
CA SER A 171 3.70 10.05 -4.22
C SER A 171 5.20 10.27 -3.96
N GLU A 172 6.00 9.21 -4.00
CA GLU A 172 7.42 9.24 -3.64
C GLU A 172 8.31 9.64 -4.82
N GLU A 173 8.13 9.02 -5.99
CA GLU A 173 8.92 9.31 -7.18
C GLU A 173 8.44 10.58 -7.88
N GLY A 174 7.13 10.78 -7.95
CA GLY A 174 6.50 11.96 -8.50
C GLY A 174 6.93 12.28 -9.94
N LYS A 175 6.88 13.58 -10.27
CA LYS A 175 7.48 14.14 -11.48
C LYS A 175 8.36 15.32 -11.08
N GLU A 176 9.61 15.33 -11.56
CA GLU A 176 10.58 16.38 -11.25
C GLU A 176 10.79 16.62 -9.73
N GLY A 177 10.72 15.55 -8.93
CA GLY A 177 10.89 15.60 -7.47
C GLY A 177 9.69 16.15 -6.70
N LYS A 178 8.51 16.25 -7.32
CA LYS A 178 7.26 16.66 -6.67
C LYS A 178 6.23 15.54 -6.73
N PRO A 179 5.45 15.30 -5.66
CA PRO A 179 4.36 14.34 -5.68
C PRO A 179 3.36 14.63 -6.80
N ILE A 180 2.82 13.59 -7.43
CA ILE A 180 1.75 13.74 -8.41
C ILE A 180 0.42 13.57 -7.71
N GLY A 181 -0.37 14.66 -7.62
CA GLY A 181 -1.70 14.62 -7.06
C GLY A 181 -2.70 14.02 -8.03
N THR A 182 -3.34 12.90 -7.67
CA THR A 182 -4.38 12.26 -8.50
C THR A 182 -5.40 11.52 -7.65
N ILE A 183 -6.43 10.95 -8.30
CA ILE A 183 -7.47 10.12 -7.68
C ILE A 183 -7.61 8.84 -8.49
N PHE A 184 -7.62 7.71 -7.80
CA PHE A 184 -8.04 6.42 -8.35
C PHE A 184 -9.35 6.01 -7.68
N VAL A 185 -10.35 5.61 -8.48
CA VAL A 185 -11.63 5.08 -7.98
C VAL A 185 -11.73 3.63 -8.41
N LEU A 186 -11.73 2.71 -7.44
CA LEU A 186 -11.72 1.27 -7.64
C LEU A 186 -13.10 0.67 -7.36
N GLY A 187 -13.60 -0.12 -8.27
CA GLY A 187 -14.89 -0.81 -8.15
C GLY A 187 -16.10 0.08 -8.53
N ASP A 188 -17.28 -0.51 -8.49
CA ASP A 188 -18.59 0.12 -8.87
C ASP A 188 -18.50 1.07 -10.08
N HIS A 189 -17.67 0.69 -11.06
CA HIS A 189 -17.28 1.57 -12.17
C HIS A 189 -18.46 2.05 -13.01
N HIS A 190 -19.54 1.27 -13.13
CA HIS A 190 -20.73 1.70 -13.86
C HIS A 190 -21.36 2.93 -13.24
N LYS A 191 -21.62 2.89 -11.92
CA LYS A 191 -22.22 4.01 -11.19
C LYS A 191 -21.26 5.20 -11.09
N VAL A 192 -19.96 4.95 -10.93
CA VAL A 192 -18.94 6.00 -10.96
C VAL A 192 -18.90 6.69 -12.33
N MET A 193 -19.01 5.94 -13.44
CA MET A 193 -19.06 6.51 -14.79
C MET A 193 -20.30 7.39 -15.01
N GLU A 194 -21.46 7.03 -14.45
CA GLU A 194 -22.71 7.84 -14.50
C GLU A 194 -22.55 9.14 -13.70
N LEU A 195 -21.89 9.05 -12.51
CA LEU A 195 -21.65 10.17 -11.61
C LEU A 195 -20.37 10.96 -11.94
N SER A 196 -19.84 10.81 -13.14
CA SER A 196 -18.66 11.53 -13.57
C SER A 196 -18.79 11.98 -15.04
N SER A 197 -17.96 12.94 -15.44
CA SER A 197 -17.90 13.40 -16.84
C SER A 197 -16.46 13.40 -17.34
N GLN A 198 -16.30 13.09 -18.63
CA GLN A 198 -14.99 13.11 -19.27
C GLN A 198 -14.53 14.56 -19.46
N MET A 199 -13.32 14.88 -19.00
CA MET A 199 -12.71 16.21 -19.15
C MET A 199 -11.85 16.29 -20.40
N ILE A 200 -11.14 15.22 -20.70
CA ILE A 200 -10.24 15.04 -21.85
C ILE A 200 -10.60 13.77 -22.59
N ILE A 201 -10.07 13.56 -23.79
CA ILE A 201 -10.21 12.27 -24.50
C ILE A 201 -9.69 11.15 -23.57
N ASN A 202 -10.50 10.10 -23.39
CA ASN A 202 -10.08 8.96 -22.58
C ASN A 202 -8.92 8.20 -23.24
N PRO A 203 -7.70 8.23 -22.68
CA PRO A 203 -6.54 7.60 -23.29
C PRO A 203 -6.61 6.06 -23.32
N PHE A 204 -7.47 5.47 -22.50
CA PHE A 204 -7.66 4.02 -22.42
C PHE A 204 -8.80 3.49 -23.28
N SER A 205 -9.48 4.37 -24.03
CA SER A 205 -10.58 3.97 -24.92
C SER A 205 -10.04 3.18 -26.10
N GLY A 206 -10.57 1.95 -26.30
CA GLY A 206 -10.15 1.06 -27.39
C GLY A 206 -8.84 0.30 -27.15
N VAL A 207 -8.15 0.53 -26.03
CA VAL A 207 -6.97 -0.25 -25.64
C VAL A 207 -7.43 -1.62 -25.12
N PRO A 208 -6.76 -2.74 -25.51
CA PRO A 208 -7.07 -4.07 -24.99
C PRO A 208 -7.00 -4.12 -23.46
N GLU A 209 -7.88 -4.90 -22.82
CA GLU A 209 -7.98 -4.93 -21.35
C GLU A 209 -6.67 -5.33 -20.66
N ASN A 210 -5.92 -6.27 -21.22
CA ASN A 210 -4.64 -6.70 -20.66
C ASN A 210 -3.59 -5.58 -20.67
N ASP A 211 -3.63 -4.70 -21.69
CA ASP A 211 -2.65 -3.63 -21.86
C ASP A 211 -2.97 -2.41 -20.97
N ARG A 212 -4.21 -2.32 -20.45
CA ARG A 212 -4.67 -1.27 -19.54
C ARG A 212 -5.06 -1.79 -18.16
N ASN A 213 -4.54 -2.96 -17.76
CA ASN A 213 -4.74 -3.51 -16.42
C ASN A 213 -3.61 -3.06 -15.50
N ILE A 214 -3.93 -2.50 -14.33
CA ILE A 214 -2.94 -2.04 -13.34
C ILE A 214 -2.01 -3.14 -12.83
N LEU A 215 -2.41 -4.42 -12.98
CA LEU A 215 -1.56 -5.57 -12.66
C LEU A 215 -0.43 -5.77 -13.67
N ASN A 216 -0.54 -5.19 -14.88
CA ASN A 216 0.53 -5.18 -15.86
C ASN A 216 1.61 -4.18 -15.43
N PRO A 217 2.86 -4.63 -15.15
CA PRO A 217 3.93 -3.74 -14.70
C PRO A 217 4.31 -2.70 -15.76
N ASP A 218 4.16 -2.99 -17.04
CA ASP A 218 4.52 -2.10 -18.15
C ASP A 218 3.62 -0.86 -18.23
N LEU A 219 2.45 -0.89 -17.56
CA LEU A 219 1.52 0.22 -17.55
C LEU A 219 1.95 1.36 -16.59
N LYS A 220 2.94 1.14 -15.72
CA LYS A 220 3.37 2.09 -14.69
C LYS A 220 3.67 3.49 -15.27
N GLU A 221 4.53 3.56 -16.27
CA GLU A 221 4.93 4.84 -16.87
C GLU A 221 3.75 5.56 -17.53
N THR A 222 2.87 4.82 -18.19
CA THR A 222 1.65 5.36 -18.78
C THR A 222 0.74 5.97 -17.72
N ILE A 223 0.54 5.28 -16.60
CA ILE A 223 -0.24 5.81 -15.47
C ILE A 223 0.42 7.07 -14.92
N ARG A 224 1.75 7.09 -14.76
CA ARG A 224 2.50 8.24 -14.25
C ARG A 224 2.30 9.48 -15.13
N GLU A 225 2.41 9.33 -16.43
CA GLU A 225 2.22 10.45 -17.37
C GLU A 225 0.78 10.97 -17.34
N PHE A 226 -0.22 10.09 -17.37
CA PHE A 226 -1.63 10.52 -17.30
C PHE A 226 -2.08 10.99 -15.92
N ALA A 227 -1.40 10.60 -14.85
CA ALA A 227 -1.69 11.10 -13.50
C ALA A 227 -1.34 12.60 -13.32
N THR A 228 -0.52 13.17 -14.20
CA THR A 228 -0.24 14.61 -14.22
C THR A 228 -1.39 15.45 -14.77
N ILE A 229 -2.36 14.80 -15.40
CA ILE A 229 -3.54 15.45 -15.97
C ILE A 229 -4.66 15.46 -14.93
N ASP A 230 -5.38 16.57 -14.83
CA ASP A 230 -6.52 16.66 -13.92
C ASP A 230 -7.59 15.61 -14.22
N GLY A 231 -8.21 15.10 -13.14
CA GLY A 231 -9.27 14.12 -13.19
C GLY A 231 -8.90 12.78 -12.56
N ALA A 232 -9.91 11.95 -12.39
CA ALA A 232 -9.78 10.65 -11.74
C ALA A 232 -9.56 9.53 -12.76
N PHE A 233 -8.81 8.51 -12.32
CA PHE A 233 -8.80 7.19 -12.95
C PHE A 233 -9.96 6.36 -12.41
N ILE A 234 -10.70 5.70 -13.30
CA ILE A 234 -11.75 4.77 -12.94
C ILE A 234 -11.23 3.36 -13.23
N VAL A 235 -11.11 2.56 -12.18
CA VAL A 235 -10.54 1.21 -12.21
C VAL A 235 -11.61 0.20 -11.84
N ARG A 236 -11.78 -0.82 -12.67
CA ARG A 236 -12.66 -1.95 -12.43
C ARG A 236 -12.07 -2.85 -11.32
N LYS A 237 -12.91 -3.65 -10.64
CA LYS A 237 -12.46 -4.54 -9.54
C LYS A 237 -11.33 -5.50 -9.92
N ASP A 238 -11.25 -5.91 -11.17
CA ASP A 238 -10.19 -6.79 -11.70
C ASP A 238 -8.91 -6.06 -12.15
N GLY A 239 -8.85 -4.74 -11.90
CA GLY A 239 -7.68 -3.91 -12.18
C GLY A 239 -7.68 -3.23 -13.55
N VAL A 240 -8.67 -3.45 -14.39
CA VAL A 240 -8.75 -2.80 -15.71
C VAL A 240 -9.10 -1.32 -15.56
N ILE A 241 -8.30 -0.42 -16.12
CA ILE A 241 -8.60 1.01 -16.19
C ILE A 241 -9.68 1.23 -17.25
N VAL A 242 -10.83 1.72 -16.83
CA VAL A 242 -11.97 2.04 -17.71
C VAL A 242 -11.80 3.40 -18.36
N ALA A 243 -11.37 4.38 -17.56
CA ALA A 243 -11.16 5.74 -18.02
C ALA A 243 -10.16 6.49 -17.14
N ALA A 244 -9.53 7.51 -17.71
CA ALA A 244 -8.80 8.53 -16.97
C ALA A 244 -9.25 9.94 -17.38
N GLY A 245 -8.87 10.95 -16.60
CA GLY A 245 -9.29 12.34 -16.83
C GLY A 245 -10.80 12.56 -16.60
N ARG A 246 -11.35 11.93 -15.56
CA ARG A 246 -12.78 12.04 -15.21
C ARG A 246 -12.99 13.05 -14.10
N HIS A 247 -13.91 13.99 -14.32
CA HIS A 247 -14.44 14.87 -13.28
C HIS A 247 -15.53 14.17 -12.51
N LEU A 248 -15.32 13.96 -11.21
CA LEU A 248 -16.30 13.33 -10.32
C LEU A 248 -17.35 14.36 -9.92
N LYS A 249 -18.60 14.11 -10.28
CA LYS A 249 -19.78 14.96 -9.96
C LYS A 249 -20.31 14.56 -8.58
N SER A 250 -19.58 14.85 -7.53
CA SER A 250 -20.05 14.56 -6.18
C SER A 250 -20.30 15.87 -5.45
N SER A 251 -21.54 16.16 -5.12
CA SER A 251 -21.91 17.25 -4.24
C SER A 251 -21.68 16.84 -2.79
N ALA A 252 -20.45 16.93 -2.30
CA ALA A 252 -20.18 16.89 -0.86
C ALA A 252 -20.45 18.26 -0.22
N GLU A 253 -21.46 18.99 -0.71
CA GLU A 253 -21.80 20.33 -0.21
C GLU A 253 -22.30 20.35 1.24
N ASP A 254 -22.81 19.19 1.73
CA ASP A 254 -23.45 19.08 3.06
C ASP A 254 -22.67 18.27 4.10
N THR A 255 -21.44 17.82 3.80
CA THR A 255 -20.64 17.11 4.81
C THR A 255 -19.73 18.10 5.51
N GLU A 256 -19.78 18.15 6.85
CA GLU A 256 -18.77 18.85 7.68
C GLU A 256 -17.40 18.22 7.43
N LEU A 257 -16.70 18.76 6.46
CA LEU A 257 -15.38 18.28 6.07
C LEU A 257 -14.33 18.82 7.03
N PRO A 258 -13.37 18.00 7.46
CA PRO A 258 -12.22 18.51 8.21
C PRO A 258 -11.55 19.65 7.44
N GLN A 259 -11.26 20.74 8.12
CA GLN A 259 -10.55 21.89 7.54
C GLN A 259 -9.19 21.43 7.03
N GLY A 260 -8.82 21.79 5.79
CA GLY A 260 -7.53 21.44 5.19
C GLY A 260 -7.58 20.36 4.10
N LEU A 261 -8.74 19.74 3.84
CA LEU A 261 -8.89 18.79 2.73
C LEU A 261 -9.03 19.53 1.38
N GLY A 262 -8.13 19.20 0.43
CA GLY A 262 -8.16 19.75 -0.94
C GLY A 262 -9.33 19.20 -1.79
N ALA A 263 -9.47 19.75 -3.01
CA ALA A 263 -10.55 19.40 -3.93
C ALA A 263 -10.62 17.90 -4.26
N ARG A 264 -9.47 17.23 -4.41
CA ARG A 264 -9.37 15.78 -4.69
C ARG A 264 -9.94 14.93 -3.55
N HIS A 265 -9.66 15.31 -2.30
CA HIS A 265 -10.21 14.62 -1.12
C HIS A 265 -11.74 14.77 -1.05
N ARG A 266 -12.27 15.98 -1.31
CA ARG A 266 -13.72 16.20 -1.36
C ARG A 266 -14.40 15.39 -2.45
N ALA A 267 -13.78 15.32 -3.64
CA ALA A 267 -14.29 14.51 -4.73
C ALA A 267 -14.31 13.01 -4.39
N ALA A 268 -13.26 12.52 -3.72
CA ALA A 268 -13.17 11.13 -3.26
C ALA A 268 -14.22 10.79 -2.19
N LEU A 269 -14.40 11.66 -1.19
CA LEU A 269 -15.45 11.53 -0.20
C LEU A 269 -16.84 11.48 -0.85
N GLY A 270 -17.14 12.43 -1.73
CA GLY A 270 -18.44 12.52 -2.37
C GLY A 270 -18.77 11.31 -3.24
N ILE A 271 -17.83 10.86 -4.07
CA ILE A 271 -18.08 9.70 -4.95
C ILE A 271 -18.25 8.41 -4.14
N THR A 272 -17.45 8.21 -3.07
CA THR A 272 -17.55 7.03 -2.21
C THR A 272 -18.80 7.05 -1.29
N ALA A 273 -19.38 8.21 -1.02
CA ALA A 273 -20.66 8.32 -0.34
C ALA A 273 -21.84 7.86 -1.21
N LEU A 274 -21.71 7.98 -2.53
CA LEU A 274 -22.78 7.69 -3.50
C LEU A 274 -22.65 6.32 -4.19
N THR A 275 -21.49 5.64 -4.01
CA THR A 275 -21.15 4.39 -4.70
C THR A 275 -20.53 3.38 -3.75
N ASP A 276 -20.48 2.13 -4.16
CA ASP A 276 -19.75 1.07 -3.46
C ASP A 276 -18.27 1.01 -3.87
N ALA A 277 -17.73 2.08 -4.45
CA ALA A 277 -16.33 2.17 -4.85
C ALA A 277 -15.43 2.60 -3.68
N LEU A 278 -14.14 2.23 -3.77
CA LEU A 278 -13.06 2.83 -3.00
C LEU A 278 -12.43 3.97 -3.79
N ALA A 279 -11.97 5.01 -3.11
CA ALA A 279 -11.16 6.04 -3.73
C ALA A 279 -9.81 6.16 -3.01
N VAL A 280 -8.74 6.17 -3.80
CA VAL A 280 -7.37 6.43 -3.33
C VAL A 280 -6.94 7.78 -3.87
N THR A 281 -6.58 8.70 -2.99
CA THR A 281 -6.09 10.03 -3.36
C THR A 281 -4.63 10.19 -3.03
N ILE A 282 -3.94 10.96 -3.84
CA ILE A 282 -2.58 11.42 -3.58
C ILE A 282 -2.61 12.93 -3.47
N SER A 283 -2.08 13.46 -2.38
CA SER A 283 -1.93 14.90 -2.17
C SER A 283 -0.75 15.44 -2.98
N GLU A 284 -1.00 16.46 -3.80
CA GLU A 284 0.06 17.13 -4.57
C GLU A 284 1.01 17.93 -3.69
N SER A 285 0.55 18.40 -2.51
CA SER A 285 1.33 19.28 -1.65
C SER A 285 2.34 18.55 -0.78
N ASN A 286 1.98 17.36 -0.26
CA ASN A 286 2.79 16.62 0.72
C ASN A 286 2.96 15.13 0.39
N GLY A 287 2.35 14.63 -0.70
CA GLY A 287 2.43 13.24 -1.10
C GLY A 287 1.57 12.29 -0.26
N ASP A 288 0.73 12.78 0.67
CA ASP A 288 -0.11 11.90 1.48
C ASP A 288 -1.03 11.05 0.61
N VAL A 289 -0.99 9.74 0.81
CA VAL A 289 -1.91 8.79 0.19
C VAL A 289 -3.03 8.49 1.17
N ARG A 290 -4.28 8.72 0.75
CA ARG A 290 -5.47 8.46 1.59
C ARG A 290 -6.47 7.59 0.86
N VAL A 291 -7.17 6.75 1.62
CA VAL A 291 -8.22 5.85 1.11
C VAL A 291 -9.56 6.28 1.68
N PHE A 292 -10.56 6.35 0.82
CA PHE A 292 -11.93 6.72 1.16
C PHE A 292 -12.88 5.61 0.78
N SER A 293 -13.89 5.39 1.64
CA SER A 293 -14.97 4.45 1.43
C SER A 293 -16.23 4.95 2.11
N LYS A 294 -17.42 4.72 1.51
CA LYS A 294 -18.73 5.06 2.09
C LYS A 294 -18.81 6.51 2.61
N GLY A 295 -18.17 7.46 1.92
CA GLY A 295 -18.16 8.87 2.28
C GLY A 295 -17.29 9.23 3.48
N LYS A 296 -16.31 8.41 3.80
CA LYS A 296 -15.43 8.59 4.97
C LYS A 296 -14.00 8.35 4.57
#